data_77daedda0322b9206bb88bcfcee1bb7b
#
_entry.id   77daedda0322b9206bb88bcfcee1bb7b
#
_cell.length_a   1.000
_cell.length_b   1.000
_cell.length_c   1.000
_cell.angle_alpha   90.00
_cell.angle_beta   90.00
_cell.angle_gamma   90.00
#
_symmetry.space_group_name_H-M   'P 1'
#
loop_
_entity.id
_entity.type
_entity.pdbx_description
1 polymer ?
#
loop_
_entity_poly.entity_id
_entity_poly.type
_entity_poly.pdbx_seq_one_letter_code
_entity_poly.pdbx_strand_id
1 'polypeptide(L)'
;LTLCYDLLTFIQWPALHQLLQSTWGDLLFFGTFLLFIFIFFPPLVRRLWGCRKLGEGPLRKHLVQFCEKQNFSAEIYIWPLFEGRVITAGVMGIVPGLRYLLVTPALIETMTIDELESVMAHEIGHVKKHHLLLYVFLIGGFALAMGFLAEPLFYFFFSRDPFYSFV
;
A
#
# COMPACT_ATOMS: atom_id res chain seq x y z
N LEU A 1 11.67 -3.82 -12.27
CA LEU A 1 10.61 -4.48 -13.06
C LEU A 1 11.20 -5.29 -14.20
N THR A 2 12.15 -4.74 -14.99
CA THR A 2 12.88 -5.43 -16.07
C THR A 2 13.56 -6.71 -15.58
N LEU A 3 14.27 -6.69 -14.46
CA LEU A 3 14.94 -7.88 -13.90
C LEU A 3 13.97 -9.04 -13.59
N CYS A 4 12.77 -8.75 -13.08
CA CYS A 4 11.77 -9.79 -12.84
C CYS A 4 11.18 -10.32 -14.16
N TYR A 5 11.02 -9.46 -15.14
CA TYR A 5 10.57 -9.84 -16.49
C TYR A 5 11.63 -10.73 -17.16
N ASP A 6 12.90 -10.35 -17.09
CA ASP A 6 14.03 -11.12 -17.65
C ASP A 6 14.18 -12.48 -16.96
N LEU A 7 13.96 -12.56 -15.64
CA LEU A 7 13.95 -13.84 -14.90
C LEU A 7 12.81 -14.76 -15.33
N LEU A 8 11.62 -14.21 -15.62
CA LEU A 8 10.48 -15.00 -16.10
C LEU A 8 10.65 -15.44 -17.54
N THR A 9 11.33 -14.65 -18.38
CA THR A 9 11.68 -15.07 -19.76
C THR A 9 12.72 -16.18 -19.77
N PHE A 10 13.52 -16.33 -18.72
CA PHE A 10 14.48 -17.43 -18.57
C PHE A 10 13.80 -18.78 -18.26
N ILE A 11 12.57 -18.74 -17.73
CA ILE A 11 11.76 -19.94 -17.53
C ILE A 11 11.17 -20.35 -18.88
N GLN A 12 11.72 -21.40 -19.51
CA GLN A 12 11.30 -21.92 -20.80
C GLN A 12 9.91 -22.58 -20.75
N TRP A 13 8.88 -21.81 -20.41
CA TRP A 13 7.49 -22.28 -20.43
C TRP A 13 6.77 -21.66 -21.62
N PRO A 14 6.47 -22.46 -22.68
CA PRO A 14 5.95 -21.91 -23.95
C PRO A 14 4.66 -21.10 -23.78
N ALA A 15 3.77 -21.55 -22.88
CA ALA A 15 2.52 -20.87 -22.62
C ALA A 15 2.74 -19.50 -21.94
N LEU A 16 3.73 -19.39 -21.04
CA LEU A 16 4.09 -18.12 -20.40
C LEU A 16 4.69 -17.13 -21.39
N HIS A 17 5.56 -17.61 -22.30
CA HIS A 17 6.13 -16.79 -23.36
C HIS A 17 5.07 -16.24 -24.31
N GLN A 18 4.11 -17.06 -24.73
CA GLN A 18 3.00 -16.60 -25.57
C GLN A 18 2.12 -15.58 -24.87
N LEU A 19 1.88 -15.76 -23.57
CA LEU A 19 1.11 -14.81 -22.77
C LEU A 19 1.82 -13.47 -22.63
N LEU A 20 3.13 -13.48 -22.33
CA LEU A 20 3.95 -12.26 -22.16
C LEU A 20 4.15 -11.50 -23.48
N GLN A 21 4.18 -12.20 -24.62
CA GLN A 21 4.28 -11.56 -25.94
C GLN A 21 2.92 -11.06 -26.49
N SER A 22 1.83 -11.37 -25.80
CA SER A 22 0.51 -10.87 -26.19
C SER A 22 0.36 -9.39 -25.85
N THR A 23 -0.51 -8.68 -26.56
CA THR A 23 -0.85 -7.26 -26.30
C THR A 23 -1.28 -7.01 -24.84
N TRP A 24 -1.76 -8.03 -24.15
CA TRP A 24 -2.22 -7.97 -22.75
C TRP A 24 -1.16 -8.50 -21.75
N GLY A 25 -0.04 -9.02 -22.25
CA GLY A 25 0.98 -9.67 -21.42
C GLY A 25 1.57 -8.73 -20.37
N ASP A 26 1.93 -7.54 -20.78
CA ASP A 26 2.47 -6.52 -19.87
C ASP A 26 1.47 -6.10 -18.79
N LEU A 27 0.20 -5.95 -19.17
CA LEU A 27 -0.87 -5.58 -18.24
C LEU A 27 -1.13 -6.69 -17.21
N LEU A 28 -1.17 -7.95 -17.67
CA LEU A 28 -1.35 -9.11 -16.80
C LEU A 28 -0.15 -9.30 -15.86
N PHE A 29 1.05 -9.14 -16.38
CA PHE A 29 2.28 -9.22 -15.59
C PHE A 29 2.28 -8.13 -14.50
N PHE A 30 2.03 -6.88 -14.88
CA PHE A 30 2.00 -5.76 -13.95
C PHE A 30 0.90 -5.92 -12.91
N GLY A 31 -0.31 -6.32 -13.32
CA GLY A 31 -1.43 -6.57 -12.42
C GLY A 31 -1.15 -7.69 -11.42
N THR A 32 -0.55 -8.80 -11.87
CA THR A 32 -0.14 -9.92 -11.02
C THR A 32 0.95 -9.51 -10.04
N PHE A 33 1.93 -8.74 -10.50
CA PHE A 33 3.01 -8.21 -9.67
C PHE A 33 2.49 -7.26 -8.60
N LEU A 34 1.57 -6.35 -8.95
CA LEU A 34 0.91 -5.48 -7.97
C LEU A 34 0.12 -6.29 -6.93
N LEU A 35 -0.65 -7.28 -7.38
CA LEU A 35 -1.40 -8.15 -6.48
C LEU A 35 -0.46 -8.88 -5.50
N PHE A 36 0.68 -9.38 -6.00
CA PHE A 36 1.70 -10.00 -5.18
C PHE A 36 2.24 -9.02 -4.12
N ILE A 37 2.56 -7.79 -4.51
CA ILE A 37 3.00 -6.76 -3.57
C ILE A 37 1.92 -6.51 -2.51
N PHE A 38 0.66 -6.29 -2.90
CA PHE A 38 -0.42 -6.01 -1.95
C PHE A 38 -0.66 -7.13 -0.93
N ILE A 39 -0.39 -8.38 -1.30
CA ILE A 39 -0.56 -9.53 -0.41
C ILE A 39 0.67 -9.72 0.49
N PHE A 40 1.87 -9.68 -0.09
CA PHE A 40 3.10 -10.04 0.63
C PHE A 40 3.81 -8.88 1.31
N PHE A 41 3.60 -7.65 0.84
CA PHE A 41 4.22 -6.46 1.41
C PHE A 41 3.83 -6.20 2.87
N PRO A 42 2.54 -6.30 3.29
CA PRO A 42 2.16 -6.08 4.67
C PRO A 42 2.85 -7.01 5.69
N PRO A 43 2.88 -8.35 5.52
CA PRO A 43 3.58 -9.21 6.44
C PRO A 43 5.11 -9.01 6.42
N LEU A 44 5.68 -8.64 5.27
CA LEU A 44 7.10 -8.33 5.15
C LEU A 44 7.46 -7.06 5.92
N VAL A 45 6.75 -5.97 5.68
CA VAL A 45 6.96 -4.67 6.34
C VAL A 45 6.76 -4.79 7.85
N ARG A 46 5.74 -5.51 8.29
CA ARG A 46 5.53 -5.79 9.71
C ARG A 46 6.77 -6.41 10.37
N ARG A 47 7.44 -7.36 9.68
CA ARG A 47 8.67 -7.99 10.18
C ARG A 47 9.85 -7.03 10.17
N LEU A 48 10.03 -6.29 9.08
CA LEU A 48 11.12 -5.31 8.91
C LEU A 48 11.02 -4.19 9.95
N TRP A 49 9.82 -3.75 10.27
CA TRP A 49 9.59 -2.71 11.29
C TRP A 49 9.65 -3.23 12.72
N GLY A 50 9.92 -4.52 12.93
CA GLY A 50 10.02 -5.10 14.26
C GLY A 50 8.70 -5.09 15.04
N CYS A 51 7.56 -5.05 14.35
CA CYS A 51 6.25 -5.03 14.99
C CYS A 51 6.03 -6.31 15.81
N ARG A 52 5.55 -6.14 17.05
CA ARG A 52 5.27 -7.24 17.98
C ARG A 52 3.78 -7.36 18.21
N LYS A 53 3.26 -8.57 18.29
CA LYS A 53 1.84 -8.81 18.58
C LYS A 53 1.50 -8.20 19.95
N LEU A 54 0.37 -7.48 20.03
CA LEU A 54 -0.10 -6.95 21.32
C LEU A 54 -0.34 -8.10 22.28
N GLY A 55 0.27 -8.02 23.46
CA GLY A 55 0.20 -9.08 24.50
C GLY A 55 -1.24 -9.37 24.95
N GLU A 56 -1.45 -10.57 25.43
CA GLU A 56 -2.74 -10.95 25.99
C GLU A 56 -3.03 -10.11 27.24
N GLY A 57 -4.20 -9.48 27.28
CA GLY A 57 -4.59 -8.62 28.39
C GLY A 57 -5.95 -7.96 28.15
N PRO A 58 -6.43 -7.19 29.14
CA PRO A 58 -7.74 -6.52 29.06
C PRO A 58 -7.80 -5.53 27.89
N LEU A 59 -6.72 -4.80 27.64
CA LEU A 59 -6.63 -3.86 26.51
C LEU A 59 -6.81 -4.57 25.17
N ARG A 60 -6.09 -5.68 24.95
CA ARG A 60 -6.23 -6.43 23.70
C ARG A 60 -7.63 -6.97 23.51
N LYS A 61 -8.25 -7.54 24.57
CA LYS A 61 -9.62 -8.04 24.49
C LYS A 61 -10.59 -6.90 24.12
N HIS A 62 -10.43 -5.75 24.72
CA HIS A 62 -11.26 -4.58 24.46
C HIS A 62 -11.13 -4.13 22.99
N LEU A 63 -9.90 -3.97 22.49
CA LEU A 63 -9.64 -3.53 21.12
C LEU A 63 -10.11 -4.55 20.07
N VAL A 64 -10.00 -5.85 20.35
CA VAL A 64 -10.52 -6.91 19.47
C VAL A 64 -12.05 -6.84 19.41
N GLN A 65 -12.73 -6.71 20.57
CA GLN A 65 -14.19 -6.54 20.61
C GLN A 65 -14.65 -5.28 19.88
N PHE A 66 -13.89 -4.20 20.00
CA PHE A 66 -14.16 -2.98 19.23
C PHE A 66 -14.06 -3.22 17.72
N CYS A 67 -13.00 -3.87 17.24
CA CYS A 67 -12.86 -4.24 15.85
C CYS A 67 -14.01 -5.13 15.35
N GLU A 68 -14.44 -6.10 16.15
CA GLU A 68 -15.57 -6.99 15.85
C GLU A 68 -16.89 -6.19 15.72
N LYS A 69 -17.16 -5.27 16.64
CA LYS A 69 -18.32 -4.35 16.56
C LYS A 69 -18.31 -3.51 15.29
N GLN A 70 -17.12 -3.18 14.82
CA GLN A 70 -16.92 -2.46 13.56
C GLN A 70 -16.96 -3.37 12.33
N ASN A 71 -17.25 -4.66 12.45
CA ASN A 71 -17.13 -5.65 11.35
C ASN A 71 -15.77 -5.56 10.64
N PHE A 72 -14.70 -5.44 11.43
CA PHE A 72 -13.35 -5.28 10.93
C PHE A 72 -12.42 -6.32 11.55
N SER A 73 -11.92 -7.24 10.71
CA SER A 73 -10.97 -8.27 11.15
C SER A 73 -9.56 -7.80 10.89
N ALA A 74 -8.76 -7.66 11.95
CA ALA A 74 -7.34 -7.35 11.88
C ALA A 74 -6.61 -7.91 13.10
N GLU A 75 -5.35 -8.28 12.93
CA GLU A 75 -4.47 -8.57 14.07
C GLU A 75 -3.82 -7.28 14.58
N ILE A 76 -3.76 -7.11 15.91
CA ILE A 76 -3.26 -5.90 16.56
C ILE A 76 -1.78 -6.09 16.90
N TYR A 77 -0.95 -5.16 16.44
CA TYR A 77 0.49 -5.13 16.65
C TYR A 77 0.96 -3.83 17.26
N ILE A 78 1.96 -3.92 18.12
CA ILE A 78 2.72 -2.78 18.63
C ILE A 78 3.77 -2.43 17.58
N TRP A 79 3.79 -1.18 17.14
CA TRP A 79 4.74 -0.64 16.19
C TRP A 79 5.76 0.24 16.92
N PRO A 80 7.03 -0.18 17.05
CA PRO A 80 8.06 0.56 17.77
C PRO A 80 8.65 1.72 16.93
N LEU A 81 7.78 2.48 16.26
CA LEU A 81 8.19 3.61 15.41
C LEU A 81 8.95 4.66 16.22
N PHE A 82 10.14 5.05 15.74
CA PHE A 82 11.01 6.01 16.42
C PHE A 82 11.15 5.72 17.92
N GLU A 83 11.54 4.50 18.27
CA GLU A 83 11.70 4.04 19.66
C GLU A 83 10.39 4.11 20.48
N GLY A 84 9.24 4.10 19.81
CA GLY A 84 7.93 4.14 20.44
C GLY A 84 7.47 5.53 20.91
N ARG A 85 8.19 6.60 20.57
CA ARG A 85 7.89 7.97 21.03
C ARG A 85 6.81 8.69 20.22
N VAL A 86 6.48 8.19 19.04
CA VAL A 86 5.46 8.81 18.17
C VAL A 86 4.09 8.28 18.54
N ILE A 87 3.14 9.20 18.71
CA ILE A 87 1.74 8.89 18.98
C ILE A 87 1.02 8.72 17.65
N THR A 88 0.84 7.47 17.21
CA THR A 88 0.15 7.17 15.95
C THR A 88 -0.42 5.76 15.94
N ALA A 89 -1.42 5.57 15.08
CA ALA A 89 -1.90 4.25 14.69
C ALA A 89 -1.95 4.15 13.16
N GLY A 90 -2.16 2.96 12.64
CA GLY A 90 -2.36 2.77 11.22
C GLY A 90 -2.85 1.38 10.91
N VAL A 91 -3.53 1.23 9.78
CA VAL A 91 -3.94 -0.08 9.27
C VAL A 91 -3.13 -0.43 8.03
N MET A 92 -2.56 -1.62 8.02
CA MET A 92 -1.80 -2.15 6.91
C MET A 92 -2.41 -3.47 6.42
N GLY A 93 -2.53 -3.60 5.10
CA GLY A 93 -3.12 -4.76 4.44
C GLY A 93 -4.58 -4.57 4.05
N ILE A 94 -4.92 -5.05 2.85
CA ILE A 94 -6.27 -4.95 2.26
C ILE A 94 -7.04 -6.24 2.51
N VAL A 95 -6.33 -7.37 2.44
CA VAL A 95 -6.93 -8.70 2.51
C VAL A 95 -7.28 -9.04 3.95
N PRO A 96 -8.53 -9.41 4.27
CA PRO A 96 -8.88 -9.98 5.57
C PRO A 96 -7.97 -11.16 5.92
N GLY A 97 -7.46 -11.22 7.14
CA GLY A 97 -6.49 -12.25 7.56
C GLY A 97 -5.01 -11.86 7.36
N LEU A 98 -4.69 -10.94 6.44
CA LEU A 98 -3.38 -10.32 6.29
C LEU A 98 -3.43 -8.82 6.61
N ARG A 99 -4.41 -8.42 7.38
CA ARG A 99 -4.63 -7.05 7.81
C ARG A 99 -4.12 -6.86 9.23
N TYR A 100 -3.33 -5.83 9.42
CA TYR A 100 -2.68 -5.52 10.69
C TYR A 100 -3.06 -4.12 11.14
N LEU A 101 -3.56 -4.01 12.37
CA LEU A 101 -3.76 -2.74 13.05
C LEU A 101 -2.50 -2.48 13.88
N LEU A 102 -1.79 -1.42 13.55
CA LEU A 102 -0.56 -1.02 14.18
C LEU A 102 -0.84 0.12 15.17
N VAL A 103 -0.37 -0.04 16.40
CA VAL A 103 -0.47 1.00 17.44
C VAL A 103 0.90 1.22 18.05
N THR A 104 1.27 2.46 18.30
CA THR A 104 2.55 2.76 18.95
C THR A 104 2.43 2.67 20.47
N PRO A 105 3.53 2.37 21.19
CA PRO A 105 3.55 2.38 22.66
C PRO A 105 3.07 3.72 23.24
N ALA A 106 3.59 4.84 22.70
CA ALA A 106 3.20 6.17 23.18
C ALA A 106 1.68 6.43 23.04
N LEU A 107 1.03 5.92 21.98
CA LEU A 107 -0.41 6.04 21.82
C LEU A 107 -1.16 5.30 22.94
N ILE A 108 -0.72 4.09 23.28
CA ILE A 108 -1.33 3.27 24.34
C ILE A 108 -1.14 3.89 25.72
N GLU A 109 0.03 4.52 25.96
CA GLU A 109 0.38 5.11 27.27
C GLU A 109 -0.28 6.47 27.51
N THR A 110 -0.53 7.25 26.44
CA THR A 110 -1.00 8.62 26.56
C THR A 110 -2.51 8.78 26.42
N MET A 111 -3.18 7.86 25.73
CA MET A 111 -4.61 7.97 25.44
C MET A 111 -5.47 7.12 26.36
N THR A 112 -6.64 7.64 26.66
CA THR A 112 -7.72 6.88 27.27
C THR A 112 -8.27 5.84 26.30
N ILE A 113 -9.02 4.86 26.81
CA ILE A 113 -9.60 3.80 25.97
C ILE A 113 -10.53 4.39 24.89
N ASP A 114 -11.34 5.39 25.25
CA ASP A 114 -12.30 6.02 24.33
C ASP A 114 -11.59 6.82 23.23
N GLU A 115 -10.49 7.49 23.56
CA GLU A 115 -9.66 8.19 22.57
C GLU A 115 -8.97 7.20 21.63
N LEU A 116 -8.46 6.09 22.17
CA LEU A 116 -7.84 5.03 21.40
C LEU A 116 -8.85 4.38 20.42
N GLU A 117 -10.09 4.12 20.88
CA GLU A 117 -11.17 3.66 20.01
C GLU A 117 -11.47 4.66 18.88
N SER A 118 -11.47 5.96 19.19
CA SER A 118 -11.73 7.02 18.21
C SER A 118 -10.65 7.05 17.12
N VAL A 119 -9.39 6.95 17.51
CA VAL A 119 -8.26 6.84 16.56
C VAL A 119 -8.38 5.57 15.71
N MET A 120 -8.66 4.42 16.34
CA MET A 120 -8.84 3.17 15.60
C MET A 120 -10.05 3.24 14.66
N ALA A 121 -11.17 3.84 15.06
CA ALA A 121 -12.33 4.04 14.19
C ALA A 121 -11.98 4.86 12.95
N HIS A 122 -11.15 5.89 13.12
CA HIS A 122 -10.65 6.72 12.02
C HIS A 122 -9.83 5.89 11.03
N GLU A 123 -8.87 5.13 11.51
CA GLU A 123 -8.01 4.27 10.68
C GLU A 123 -8.81 3.17 9.95
N ILE A 124 -9.75 2.53 10.67
CA ILE A 124 -10.67 1.55 10.08
C ILE A 124 -11.54 2.21 9.00
N GLY A 125 -11.96 3.44 9.20
CA GLY A 125 -12.73 4.23 8.25
C GLY A 125 -12.00 4.39 6.92
N HIS A 126 -10.71 4.67 6.93
CA HIS A 126 -9.89 4.76 5.73
C HIS A 126 -9.90 3.47 4.91
N VAL A 127 -9.81 2.31 5.57
CA VAL A 127 -9.85 1.02 4.89
C VAL A 127 -11.24 0.70 4.35
N LYS A 128 -12.30 0.94 5.13
CA LYS A 128 -13.69 0.68 4.71
C LYS A 128 -14.11 1.56 3.53
N LYS A 129 -13.64 2.79 3.47
CA LYS A 129 -13.91 3.72 2.36
C LYS A 129 -12.96 3.52 1.17
N HIS A 130 -12.12 2.49 1.19
CA HIS A 130 -11.19 2.17 0.11
C HIS A 130 -10.26 3.32 -0.30
N HIS A 131 -9.88 4.18 0.65
CA HIS A 131 -9.02 5.34 0.36
C HIS A 131 -7.70 4.93 -0.30
N LEU A 132 -7.13 3.77 0.07
CA LEU A 132 -5.93 3.25 -0.57
C LEU A 132 -6.13 2.99 -2.07
N LEU A 133 -7.26 2.40 -2.47
CA LEU A 133 -7.61 2.22 -3.88
C LEU A 133 -7.77 3.56 -4.60
N LEU A 134 -8.42 4.53 -3.94
CA LEU A 134 -8.55 5.88 -4.48
C LEU A 134 -7.17 6.50 -4.79
N TYR A 135 -6.20 6.37 -3.87
CA TYR A 135 -4.84 6.86 -4.11
C TYR A 135 -4.14 6.13 -5.25
N VAL A 136 -4.31 4.81 -5.37
CA VAL A 136 -3.75 4.03 -6.49
C VAL A 136 -4.32 4.52 -7.82
N PHE A 137 -5.64 4.72 -7.91
CA PHE A 137 -6.28 5.27 -9.11
C PHE A 137 -5.83 6.70 -9.42
N LEU A 138 -5.69 7.53 -8.41
CA LEU A 138 -5.27 8.92 -8.57
C LEU A 138 -3.82 9.00 -9.06
N ILE A 139 -2.91 8.26 -8.44
CA ILE A 139 -1.49 8.22 -8.84
C ILE A 139 -1.34 7.58 -10.22
N GLY A 140 -2.03 6.46 -10.46
CA GLY A 140 -2.02 5.79 -11.76
C GLY A 140 -2.61 6.66 -12.87
N GLY A 141 -3.74 7.31 -12.60
CA GLY A 141 -4.38 8.25 -13.53
C GLY A 141 -3.49 9.46 -13.83
N PHE A 142 -2.83 10.01 -12.80
CA PHE A 142 -1.86 11.09 -12.97
C PHE A 142 -0.66 10.65 -13.81
N ALA A 143 -0.09 9.47 -13.54
CA ALA A 143 1.03 8.93 -14.31
C ALA A 143 0.65 8.71 -15.77
N LEU A 144 -0.54 8.18 -16.04
CA LEU A 144 -1.06 8.03 -17.40
C LEU A 144 -1.27 9.39 -18.07
N ALA A 145 -1.90 10.34 -17.39
CA ALA A 145 -2.11 11.69 -17.91
C ALA A 145 -0.78 12.37 -18.25
N MET A 146 0.22 12.26 -17.39
CA MET A 146 1.56 12.79 -17.65
C MET A 146 2.23 12.09 -18.83
N GLY A 147 2.07 10.76 -18.98
CA GLY A 147 2.58 10.02 -20.14
C GLY A 147 1.98 10.52 -21.47
N PHE A 148 0.68 10.78 -21.50
CA PHE A 148 0.01 11.33 -22.70
C PHE A 148 0.29 12.80 -22.96
N LEU A 149 0.47 13.61 -21.92
CA LEU A 149 0.64 15.06 -22.03
C LEU A 149 2.11 15.48 -22.14
N ALA A 150 3.06 14.64 -21.74
CA ALA A 150 4.48 14.99 -21.71
C ALA A 150 5.00 15.43 -23.11
N GLU A 151 4.74 14.63 -24.15
CA GLU A 151 5.16 14.97 -25.52
C GLU A 151 4.50 16.23 -26.06
N PRO A 152 3.15 16.38 -26.05
CA PRO A 152 2.53 17.59 -26.57
C PRO A 152 2.89 18.84 -25.75
N LEU A 153 3.08 18.73 -24.42
CA LEU A 153 3.56 19.84 -23.60
C LEU A 153 5.01 20.21 -23.93
N PHE A 154 5.86 19.21 -24.09
CA PHE A 154 7.25 19.45 -24.51
C PHE A 154 7.30 20.16 -25.86
N TYR A 155 6.54 19.68 -26.86
CA TYR A 155 6.42 20.34 -28.15
C TYR A 155 5.87 21.76 -28.03
N PHE A 156 4.84 21.98 -27.21
CA PHE A 156 4.24 23.32 -27.05
C PHE A 156 5.22 24.30 -26.42
N PHE A 157 6.00 23.91 -25.44
CA PHE A 157 6.94 24.80 -24.76
C PHE A 157 8.24 24.98 -25.53
N PHE A 158 8.78 23.95 -26.15
CA PHE A 158 10.11 23.98 -26.79
C PHE A 158 10.06 24.31 -28.30
N SER A 159 8.96 24.05 -29.00
CA SER A 159 8.82 24.46 -30.42
C SER A 159 8.64 25.97 -30.60
N ARG A 160 8.41 26.73 -29.53
CA ARG A 160 8.32 28.20 -29.55
C ARG A 160 9.65 28.89 -29.23
N ASP A 161 10.69 28.17 -28.89
CA ASP A 161 11.99 28.77 -28.65
C ASP A 161 12.67 29.12 -29.98
N PRO A 162 12.98 30.43 -30.22
CA PRO A 162 13.65 30.87 -31.44
C PRO A 162 15.08 30.29 -31.60
N PHE A 163 15.59 29.63 -30.57
CA PHE A 163 16.91 28.97 -30.60
C PHE A 163 16.97 27.71 -31.47
N TYR A 164 15.85 27.01 -31.68
CA TYR A 164 15.82 25.79 -32.53
C TYR A 164 15.56 26.03 -34.02
N SER A 165 15.33 27.29 -34.42
CA SER A 165 15.19 27.63 -35.83
C SER A 165 16.50 27.92 -36.59
N PHE A 166 17.65 27.68 -35.92
CA PHE A 166 19.00 27.92 -36.47
C PHE A 166 19.92 26.70 -36.54
N VAL A 167 19.39 25.48 -36.41
CA VAL A 167 20.18 24.25 -36.64
C VAL A 167 19.61 23.46 -37.80
#